data_d72ad80041bd55b581443be3048fdace
#
_entry.id   d72ad80041bd55b581443be3048fdace
#
_cell.length_a   1.000
_cell.length_b   1.000
_cell.length_c   1.000
_cell.angle_alpha   90.00
_cell.angle_beta   90.00
_cell.angle_gamma   90.00
#
_symmetry.space_group_name_H-M   'P 1'
#
loop_
_entity.id
_entity.type
_entity.pdbx_description
1 polymer ?
#
loop_
_entity_poly.entity_id
_entity_poly.type
_entity_poly.pdbx_seq_one_letter_code
_entity_poly.pdbx_strand_id
1 'polypeptide(L)'
;MINDSKVNRCLYCYEELPDGTTEHYHSKCAKRLFGNPHAPLLPYTRDNIEELALHILESSTSITGVQPKLSLDINRGGKNEPDKLTIVGLWGNFILKPQSPKYRAMPELEDLTMKLAEAAGIATAVHGLVMMQDGE
;
A
#
# COMPACT_ATOMS: atom_id res chain seq x y z
N MET A 1 22.23 6.30 26.65
CA MET A 1 21.90 6.65 25.25
C MET A 1 21.16 5.47 24.64
N ILE A 2 19.86 5.57 24.52
CA ILE A 2 19.07 4.61 23.78
C ILE A 2 19.31 4.95 22.32
N ASN A 3 20.07 4.11 21.62
CA ASN A 3 20.29 4.22 20.19
C ASN A 3 18.96 3.80 19.54
N ASP A 4 18.14 4.77 19.21
CA ASP A 4 16.87 4.59 18.50
C ASP A 4 17.20 4.34 17.02
N SER A 5 17.89 3.24 16.76
CA SER A 5 18.06 2.73 15.41
C SER A 5 16.66 2.31 14.95
N LYS A 6 16.04 3.16 14.16
CA LYS A 6 14.75 2.91 13.53
C LYS A 6 14.85 1.58 12.79
N VAL A 7 14.35 0.52 13.40
CA VAL A 7 14.35 -0.82 12.81
C VAL A 7 13.48 -0.77 11.57
N ASN A 8 14.08 -1.03 10.41
CA ASN A 8 13.37 -1.06 9.14
C ASN A 8 12.60 -2.38 9.03
N ARG A 9 11.29 -2.32 8.91
CA ARG A 9 10.40 -3.49 8.87
C ARG A 9 9.72 -3.64 7.52
N CYS A 10 9.57 -4.89 7.11
CA CYS A 10 8.83 -5.24 5.91
C CYS A 10 7.36 -4.80 6.00
N LEU A 11 6.88 -4.06 5.00
CA LEU A 11 5.50 -3.55 4.95
C LEU A 11 4.44 -4.65 4.71
N TYR A 12 4.87 -5.89 4.47
CA TYR A 12 3.99 -7.04 4.31
C TYR A 12 3.94 -7.94 5.55
N CYS A 13 5.09 -8.40 6.05
CA CYS A 13 5.13 -9.38 7.16
C CYS A 13 5.53 -8.79 8.51
N TYR A 14 5.96 -7.52 8.56
CA TYR A 14 6.44 -6.77 9.73
C TYR A 14 7.74 -7.28 10.37
N GLU A 15 8.35 -8.32 9.83
CA GLU A 15 9.67 -8.76 10.25
C GLU A 15 10.76 -7.77 9.83
N GLU A 16 11.88 -7.80 10.53
CA GLU A 16 13.01 -6.92 10.23
C GLU A 16 13.56 -7.16 8.83
N LEU A 17 13.89 -6.06 8.16
CA LEU A 17 14.61 -6.08 6.90
C LEU A 17 16.13 -6.06 7.15
N PRO A 18 16.95 -6.61 6.23
CA PRO A 18 18.40 -6.54 6.34
C PRO A 18 18.91 -5.10 6.46
N ASP A 19 19.93 -4.90 7.26
CA ASP A 19 20.58 -3.59 7.43
C ASP A 19 21.09 -3.04 6.10
N GLY A 20 20.87 -1.76 5.88
CA GLY A 20 21.31 -1.05 4.67
C GLY A 20 20.46 -1.30 3.43
N THR A 21 19.36 -2.05 3.51
CA THR A 21 18.43 -2.18 2.39
C THR A 21 17.62 -0.91 2.18
N THR A 22 17.38 -0.55 0.93
CA THR A 22 16.45 0.51 0.52
C THR A 22 15.06 -0.04 0.19
N GLU A 23 14.91 -1.37 0.18
CA GLU A 23 13.66 -2.06 -0.10
C GLU A 23 12.72 -1.98 1.11
N HIS A 24 11.43 -1.93 0.86
CA HIS A 24 10.39 -1.94 1.89
C HIS A 24 9.80 -3.33 2.15
N TYR A 25 10.23 -4.33 1.40
CA TYR A 25 9.74 -5.71 1.49
C TYR A 25 10.88 -6.71 1.35
N HIS A 26 10.73 -7.87 1.98
CA HIS A 26 11.51 -9.03 1.57
C HIS A 26 11.11 -9.44 0.15
N SER A 27 12.04 -9.98 -0.63
CA SER A 27 11.77 -10.43 -2.01
C SER A 27 10.59 -11.41 -2.11
N LYS A 28 10.47 -12.34 -1.17
CA LYS A 28 9.36 -13.29 -1.07
C LYS A 28 8.02 -12.59 -0.78
N CYS A 29 8.04 -11.54 0.03
CA CYS A 29 6.85 -10.76 0.38
C CYS A 29 6.39 -9.89 -0.79
N ALA A 30 7.31 -9.22 -1.47
CA ALA A 30 7.03 -8.47 -2.69
C ALA A 30 6.45 -9.38 -3.78
N LYS A 31 7.03 -10.57 -3.96
CA LYS A 31 6.52 -11.56 -4.92
C LYS A 31 5.10 -12.01 -4.59
N ARG A 32 4.78 -12.20 -3.32
CA ARG A 32 3.44 -12.61 -2.89
C ARG A 32 2.41 -11.50 -3.10
N LEU A 33 2.78 -10.25 -2.79
CA LEU A 33 1.88 -9.09 -2.90
C LEU A 33 1.72 -8.59 -4.34
N PHE A 34 2.82 -8.52 -5.10
CA PHE A 34 2.86 -7.91 -6.44
C PHE A 34 3.17 -8.88 -7.58
N GLY A 35 3.49 -10.11 -7.29
CA GLY A 35 3.87 -11.11 -8.30
C GLY A 35 5.33 -10.97 -8.79
N ASN A 36 6.11 -10.03 -8.25
CA ASN A 36 7.51 -9.77 -8.61
C ASN A 36 8.34 -9.62 -7.33
N PRO A 37 9.58 -10.17 -7.25
CA PRO A 37 10.46 -10.01 -6.09
C PRO A 37 10.89 -8.56 -5.83
N HIS A 38 10.76 -7.68 -6.81
CA HIS A 38 10.94 -6.23 -6.68
C HIS A 38 9.59 -5.54 -6.66
N ALA A 39 9.30 -4.81 -5.59
CA ALA A 39 8.05 -4.08 -5.44
C ALA A 39 7.96 -2.94 -6.47
N PRO A 40 6.80 -2.71 -7.09
CA PRO A 40 6.60 -1.56 -7.95
C PRO A 40 6.60 -0.27 -7.12
N LEU A 41 6.99 0.84 -7.74
CA LEU A 41 6.90 2.16 -7.12
C LEU A 41 5.45 2.64 -7.13
N LEU A 42 5.04 3.33 -6.06
CA LEU A 42 3.82 4.11 -6.02
C LEU A 42 4.21 5.59 -6.23
N PRO A 43 4.12 6.13 -7.48
CA PRO A 43 4.66 7.44 -7.83
C PRO A 43 3.69 8.58 -7.49
N TYR A 44 3.04 8.48 -6.33
CA TYR A 44 2.08 9.49 -5.85
C TYR A 44 2.44 9.90 -4.43
N THR A 45 2.23 11.18 -4.13
CA THR A 45 2.29 11.72 -2.79
C THR A 45 0.93 11.59 -2.11
N ARG A 46 0.90 11.76 -0.79
CA ARG A 46 -0.33 11.83 -0.03
C ARG A 46 -1.31 12.86 -0.59
N ASP A 47 -0.82 14.07 -0.86
CA ASP A 47 -1.65 15.16 -1.40
C ASP A 47 -2.26 14.81 -2.75
N ASN A 48 -1.51 14.17 -3.66
CA ASN A 48 -2.04 13.69 -4.94
C ASN A 48 -3.16 12.66 -4.75
N ILE A 49 -2.97 11.72 -3.83
CA ILE A 49 -3.97 10.68 -3.54
C ILE A 49 -5.21 11.27 -2.88
N GLU A 50 -5.06 12.22 -1.96
CA GLU A 50 -6.20 12.90 -1.32
C GLU A 50 -7.02 13.68 -2.34
N GLU A 51 -6.39 14.42 -3.25
CA GLU A 51 -7.06 15.16 -4.32
C GLU A 51 -7.84 14.22 -5.24
N LEU A 52 -7.23 13.14 -5.70
CA LEU A 52 -7.88 12.13 -6.53
C LEU A 52 -9.04 11.44 -5.80
N ALA A 53 -8.88 11.14 -4.53
CA ALA A 53 -9.93 10.53 -3.71
C ALA A 53 -11.14 11.47 -3.54
N LEU A 54 -10.91 12.77 -3.37
CA LEU A 54 -11.97 13.77 -3.31
C LEU A 54 -12.75 13.84 -4.63
N HIS A 55 -12.07 13.89 -5.76
CA HIS A 55 -12.73 13.87 -7.08
C HIS A 55 -13.60 12.62 -7.30
N ILE A 56 -13.16 11.47 -6.83
CA ILE A 56 -13.93 10.23 -6.92
C ILE A 56 -15.17 10.30 -6.03
N LEU A 57 -15.05 10.82 -4.82
CA LEU A 57 -16.18 11.00 -3.89
C LEU A 57 -17.21 12.00 -4.41
N GLU A 58 -16.77 13.10 -5.03
CA GLU A 58 -17.65 14.10 -5.64
C GLU A 58 -18.40 13.54 -6.86
N SER A 59 -17.78 12.66 -7.64
CA SER A 59 -18.39 12.02 -8.80
C SER A 59 -19.31 10.84 -8.47
N SER A 60 -19.20 10.27 -7.26
CA SER A 60 -20.04 9.16 -6.81
C SER A 60 -21.23 9.69 -6.02
N THR A 61 -22.41 9.61 -6.59
CA THR A 61 -23.69 10.01 -5.98
C THR A 61 -24.16 9.12 -4.82
N SER A 62 -23.29 8.36 -4.16
CA SER A 62 -23.75 7.37 -3.21
C SER A 62 -22.81 7.14 -2.04
N ILE A 63 -23.37 7.30 -0.88
CA ILE A 63 -22.99 6.75 0.43
C ILE A 63 -21.95 7.59 1.17
N THR A 64 -22.44 8.48 2.00
CA THR A 64 -21.75 9.12 3.12
C THR A 64 -21.09 8.07 4.04
N GLY A 65 -19.79 8.20 4.25
CA GLY A 65 -19.04 7.42 5.23
C GLY A 65 -18.19 6.29 4.66
N VAL A 66 -18.13 6.13 3.34
CA VAL A 66 -17.27 5.12 2.70
C VAL A 66 -15.84 5.67 2.59
N GLN A 67 -14.88 4.88 3.06
CA GLN A 67 -13.45 5.16 2.86
C GLN A 67 -13.15 5.23 1.35
N PRO A 68 -12.47 6.28 0.86
CA PRO A 68 -12.08 6.35 -0.54
C PRO A 68 -11.17 5.17 -0.90
N LYS A 69 -11.38 4.64 -2.09
CA LYS A 69 -10.58 3.54 -2.64
C LYS A 69 -10.27 3.83 -4.11
N LEU A 70 -9.04 3.55 -4.49
CA LEU A 70 -8.53 3.75 -5.83
C LEU A 70 -8.17 2.40 -6.45
N SER A 71 -8.54 2.21 -7.70
CA SER A 71 -8.15 1.03 -8.46
C SER A 71 -6.78 1.25 -9.09
N LEU A 72 -5.87 0.32 -8.86
CA LEU A 72 -4.50 0.37 -9.38
C LEU A 72 -4.17 -0.87 -10.20
N ASP A 73 -3.23 -0.71 -11.13
CA ASP A 73 -2.59 -1.82 -11.82
C ASP A 73 -1.08 -1.59 -11.93
N ILE A 74 -0.34 -2.66 -12.19
CA ILE A 74 1.11 -2.57 -12.38
C ILE A 74 1.39 -2.22 -13.84
N ASN A 75 1.98 -1.05 -14.06
CA ASN A 75 2.58 -0.68 -15.33
C ASN A 75 4.04 -1.15 -15.34
N ARG A 76 4.35 -2.10 -16.19
CA ARG A 76 5.69 -2.64 -16.30
C ARG A 76 6.62 -1.64 -16.94
N GLY A 77 7.71 -1.34 -16.24
CA GLY A 77 8.80 -0.51 -16.75
C GLY A 77 9.54 -1.17 -17.91
N GLY A 78 10.20 -0.36 -18.72
CA GLY A 78 11.12 -0.83 -19.75
C GLY A 78 12.42 -1.39 -19.14
N LYS A 79 13.38 -1.69 -20.01
CA LYS A 79 14.64 -2.37 -19.64
C LYS A 79 15.45 -1.67 -18.54
N ASN A 80 15.23 -0.37 -18.32
CA ASN A 80 15.92 0.46 -17.32
C ASN A 80 14.97 1.26 -16.42
N GLU A 81 13.68 0.96 -16.43
CA GLU A 81 12.71 1.64 -15.60
C GLU A 81 12.03 0.66 -14.64
N PRO A 82 11.80 1.04 -13.37
CA PRO A 82 11.07 0.21 -12.43
C PRO A 82 9.60 0.09 -12.81
N ASP A 83 8.98 -1.02 -12.41
CA ASP A 83 7.53 -1.17 -12.46
C ASP A 83 6.86 -0.10 -11.57
N LYS A 84 5.69 0.38 -11.98
CA LYS A 84 4.92 1.41 -11.25
C LYS A 84 3.50 0.95 -11.03
N LEU A 85 2.97 1.22 -9.84
CA LEU A 85 1.55 1.15 -9.59
C LEU A 85 0.89 2.40 -10.18
N THR A 86 -0.05 2.19 -11.09
CA THR A 86 -0.72 3.27 -11.82
C THR A 86 -2.21 3.24 -11.52
N ILE A 87 -2.79 4.39 -11.24
CA ILE A 87 -4.23 4.54 -11.06
C ILE A 87 -4.92 4.26 -12.39
N VAL A 88 -5.86 3.33 -12.36
CA VAL A 88 -6.72 2.97 -13.50
C VAL A 88 -8.18 3.22 -13.12
N GLY A 89 -9.06 3.28 -14.10
CA GLY A 89 -10.48 3.59 -13.85
C GLY A 89 -11.19 2.53 -13.02
N LEU A 90 -11.80 1.52 -13.66
CA LEU A 90 -12.68 0.57 -12.97
C LEU A 90 -12.09 -0.83 -12.77
N TRP A 91 -11.07 -1.22 -13.50
CA TRP A 91 -10.60 -2.61 -13.59
C TRP A 91 -9.09 -2.73 -13.31
N GLY A 92 -8.71 -2.49 -12.08
CA GLY A 92 -7.33 -2.74 -11.62
C GLY A 92 -7.25 -4.02 -10.79
N ASN A 93 -6.06 -4.60 -10.74
CA ASN A 93 -5.79 -5.80 -9.93
C ASN A 93 -5.55 -5.48 -8.45
N PHE A 94 -5.43 -4.20 -8.10
CA PHE A 94 -5.19 -3.74 -6.74
C PHE A 94 -6.21 -2.67 -6.35
N ILE A 95 -6.53 -2.65 -5.07
CA ILE A 95 -7.33 -1.59 -4.45
C ILE A 95 -6.44 -0.89 -3.43
N LEU A 96 -6.17 0.40 -3.66
CA LEU A 96 -5.49 1.27 -2.71
C LEU A 96 -6.54 1.95 -1.83
N LYS A 97 -6.34 1.84 -0.52
CA LYS A 97 -7.12 2.55 0.49
C LYS A 97 -6.21 3.54 1.18
N PRO A 98 -6.29 4.83 0.83
CA PRO A 98 -5.41 5.85 1.39
C PRO A 98 -5.76 6.17 2.85
N GLN A 99 -4.81 6.81 3.54
CA GLN A 99 -5.03 7.34 4.87
C GLN A 99 -6.21 8.32 4.88
N SER A 100 -7.09 8.17 5.84
CA SER A 100 -8.19 9.10 6.05
C SER A 100 -7.70 10.35 6.80
N PRO A 101 -8.10 11.56 6.41
CA PRO A 101 -7.81 12.75 7.18
C PRO A 101 -8.55 12.77 8.52
N LYS A 102 -9.65 12.01 8.65
CA LYS A 102 -10.50 11.96 9.83
C LYS A 102 -10.03 10.97 10.89
N TYR A 103 -9.46 9.84 10.47
CA TYR A 103 -9.07 8.75 11.37
C TYR A 103 -7.59 8.44 11.21
N ARG A 104 -6.87 8.47 12.33
CA ARG A 104 -5.44 8.17 12.37
C ARG A 104 -5.17 6.69 12.13
N ALA A 105 -4.10 6.39 11.38
CA ALA A 105 -3.56 5.04 11.18
C ALA A 105 -4.59 4.02 10.65
N MET A 106 -5.52 4.45 9.80
CA MET A 106 -6.52 3.53 9.23
C MET A 106 -5.92 2.42 8.37
N PRO A 107 -4.95 2.68 7.46
CA PRO A 107 -4.34 1.61 6.67
C PRO A 107 -3.65 0.56 7.54
N GLU A 108 -2.92 0.99 8.56
CA GLU A 108 -2.22 0.09 9.49
C GLU A 108 -3.19 -0.73 10.32
N LEU A 109 -4.28 -0.14 10.80
CA LEU A 109 -5.33 -0.83 11.54
C LEU A 109 -6.06 -1.85 10.68
N GLU A 110 -6.34 -1.52 9.43
CA GLU A 110 -7.00 -2.44 8.49
C GLU A 110 -6.08 -3.63 8.18
N ASP A 111 -4.83 -3.38 7.84
CA ASP A 111 -3.86 -4.43 7.54
C ASP A 111 -3.62 -5.34 8.76
N LEU A 112 -3.48 -4.77 9.95
CA LEU A 112 -3.37 -5.54 11.20
C LEU A 112 -4.61 -6.39 11.46
N THR A 113 -5.79 -5.84 11.27
CA THR A 113 -7.06 -6.57 11.44
C THR A 113 -7.16 -7.76 10.50
N MET A 114 -6.76 -7.58 9.24
CA MET A 114 -6.72 -8.67 8.26
C MET A 114 -5.69 -9.74 8.63
N LYS A 115 -4.52 -9.36 9.15
CA LYS A 115 -3.53 -10.33 9.66
C LYS A 115 -4.02 -11.11 10.87
N LEU A 116 -4.74 -10.46 11.77
CA LEU A 116 -5.37 -11.15 12.91
C LEU A 116 -6.47 -12.13 12.45
N ALA A 117 -7.24 -11.74 11.43
CA ALA A 117 -8.22 -12.64 10.82
C ALA A 117 -7.56 -13.88 10.20
N GLU A 118 -6.46 -13.71 9.47
CA GLU A 118 -5.66 -14.83 8.93
C GLU A 118 -5.13 -15.73 10.03
N ALA A 119 -4.60 -15.15 11.10
CA ALA A 119 -4.11 -15.91 12.26
C ALA A 119 -5.23 -16.70 12.95
N ALA A 120 -6.46 -16.20 12.90
CA ALA A 120 -7.65 -16.90 13.40
C ALA A 120 -8.23 -17.94 12.41
N GLY A 121 -7.60 -18.14 11.25
CA GLY A 121 -8.01 -19.10 10.24
C GLY A 121 -9.11 -18.59 9.28
N ILE A 122 -9.36 -17.27 9.26
CA ILE A 122 -10.31 -16.65 8.32
C ILE A 122 -9.56 -16.32 7.01
N ALA A 123 -10.10 -16.74 5.88
CA ALA A 123 -9.54 -16.40 4.58
C ALA A 123 -9.69 -14.90 4.28
N THR A 124 -8.60 -14.25 3.89
CA THR A 124 -8.58 -12.85 3.47
C THR A 124 -8.03 -12.70 2.06
N ALA A 125 -8.29 -11.57 1.42
CA ALA A 125 -7.55 -11.18 0.23
C ALA A 125 -6.06 -10.97 0.57
N VAL A 126 -5.17 -11.12 -0.40
CA VAL A 126 -3.76 -10.74 -0.24
C VAL A 126 -3.71 -9.23 0.01
N HIS A 127 -3.01 -8.80 1.05
CA HIS A 127 -2.97 -7.41 1.49
C HIS A 127 -1.60 -7.04 2.05
N GLY A 128 -1.32 -5.77 2.14
CA GLY A 128 -0.10 -5.21 2.72
C GLY A 128 -0.11 -3.70 2.65
N LEU A 129 0.81 -3.07 3.36
CA LEU A 129 1.03 -1.63 3.30
C LEU A 129 1.93 -1.28 2.11
N VAL A 130 1.80 -0.09 1.58
CA VAL A 130 2.66 0.45 0.53
C VAL A 130 3.11 1.86 0.90
N MET A 131 4.38 2.15 0.63
CA MET A 131 4.97 3.46 0.85
C MET A 131 4.69 4.39 -0.33
N MET A 132 4.19 5.60 -0.04
CA MET A 132 4.05 6.65 -1.04
C MET A 132 5.39 7.31 -1.34
N GLN A 133 5.44 8.13 -2.39
CA GLN A 133 6.65 8.80 -2.85
C GLN A 133 7.25 9.77 -1.82
N ASP A 134 6.43 10.35 -0.98
CA ASP A 134 6.80 11.29 0.11
C ASP A 134 7.17 10.59 1.44
N GLY A 135 7.15 9.26 1.47
CA GLY A 135 7.50 8.46 2.65
C GLY A 135 6.35 8.27 3.66
N GLU A 136 5.11 8.52 3.23
CA GLU A 136 3.89 8.29 4.01
C GLU A 136 3.30 6.88 3.79
#